data_8362110ab820b26e2dafeb40a6af3249
#
_entry.id   8362110ab820b26e2dafeb40a6af3249
#
_cell.length_a   1.000
_cell.length_b   1.000
_cell.length_c   1.000
_cell.angle_alpha   90.00
_cell.angle_beta   90.00
_cell.angle_gamma   90.00
#
_symmetry.space_group_name_H-M   'P 1'
#
loop_
_entity.id
_entity.type
_entity.pdbx_description
1 polymer ?
#
loop_
_entity_poly.entity_id
_entity_poly.type
_entity_poly.pdbx_seq_one_letter_code
_entity_poly.pdbx_strand_id
1 'polypeptide(L)'
;MSKGKLAKFADMERFENVFQYPYSVVDDVPFDMKGKWREMYFHNDNPIVLELGCGKGEYTVELAKLYPEMNFIGVDIKGARTWTGAKKAIEEGQKNVAFLRTNIEIIDRFFAEDEVQEIWLTFSDPQMKNPRKRLTSTYFMNRYRHLLVDGGIIHLETDSYFLFTYTAVMVDDNHLPVLFLTEDLYHQEGIDEETRKIL
;
A
#
# COMPACT_ATOMS: atom_id res chain seq x y z
N MET A 1 3.92 -22.16 15.74
CA MET A 1 2.95 -21.05 15.52
C MET A 1 1.84 -21.16 16.55
N SER A 2 1.31 -20.05 17.09
CA SER A 2 0.15 -20.11 18.01
C SER A 2 -1.11 -20.55 17.27
N LYS A 3 -2.04 -21.25 17.97
CA LYS A 3 -3.33 -21.70 17.39
C LYS A 3 -4.10 -20.56 16.69
N GLY A 4 -4.09 -19.34 17.25
CA GLY A 4 -4.77 -18.20 16.66
C GLY A 4 -4.14 -17.69 15.34
N LYS A 5 -2.84 -17.91 15.11
CA LYS A 5 -2.19 -17.54 13.85
C LYS A 5 -2.58 -18.49 12.72
N LEU A 6 -2.70 -19.78 13.01
CA LEU A 6 -3.14 -20.78 12.01
C LEU A 6 -4.59 -20.55 11.61
N ALA A 7 -5.47 -20.23 12.57
CA ALA A 7 -6.88 -19.91 12.27
C ALA A 7 -6.98 -18.69 11.34
N LYS A 8 -6.21 -17.62 11.58
CA LYS A 8 -6.20 -16.44 10.70
C LYS A 8 -5.76 -16.76 9.27
N PHE A 9 -4.78 -17.64 9.09
CA PHE A 9 -4.38 -18.05 7.74
C PHE A 9 -5.46 -18.88 7.05
N ALA A 10 -6.15 -19.79 7.77
CA ALA A 10 -7.28 -20.55 7.23
C ALA A 10 -8.47 -19.65 6.85
N ASP A 11 -8.74 -18.60 7.62
CA ASP A 11 -9.75 -17.59 7.26
C ASP A 11 -9.37 -16.85 5.97
N MET A 12 -8.10 -16.41 5.86
CA MET A 12 -7.62 -15.67 4.70
C MET A 12 -7.67 -16.46 3.40
N GLU A 13 -7.63 -17.79 3.45
CA GLU A 13 -7.84 -18.65 2.26
C GLU A 13 -9.30 -18.59 1.75
N ARG A 14 -10.24 -18.15 2.58
CA ARG A 14 -11.66 -18.07 2.27
C ARG A 14 -12.15 -16.64 2.01
N PHE A 15 -11.33 -15.64 2.34
CA PHE A 15 -11.69 -14.24 2.16
C PHE A 15 -11.63 -13.86 0.69
N GLU A 16 -12.74 -13.42 0.12
CA GLU A 16 -12.86 -13.00 -1.28
C GLU A 16 -11.99 -11.78 -1.63
N ASN A 17 -11.63 -10.96 -0.63
CA ASN A 17 -10.81 -9.76 -0.78
C ASN A 17 -9.32 -9.98 -0.48
N VAL A 18 -8.85 -11.24 -0.37
CA VAL A 18 -7.45 -11.55 -0.05
C VAL A 18 -6.79 -12.41 -1.13
N PHE A 19 -5.66 -11.95 -1.62
CA PHE A 19 -4.82 -12.61 -2.64
C PHE A 19 -3.47 -12.94 -2.03
N GLN A 20 -3.04 -14.21 -2.04
CA GLN A 20 -1.84 -14.68 -1.34
C GLN A 20 -0.77 -15.21 -2.29
N TYR A 21 0.27 -14.40 -2.53
CA TYR A 21 1.38 -14.68 -3.44
C TYR A 21 2.74 -14.40 -2.80
N PRO A 22 3.12 -15.08 -1.69
CA PRO A 22 4.47 -14.97 -1.15
C PRO A 22 5.49 -15.61 -2.11
N TYR A 23 6.78 -15.31 -1.94
CA TYR A 23 7.86 -15.90 -2.77
C TYR A 23 7.77 -17.41 -2.95
N SER A 24 7.26 -18.12 -1.94
CA SER A 24 7.15 -19.58 -1.98
C SER A 24 6.14 -20.13 -3.00
N VAL A 25 5.27 -19.28 -3.55
CA VAL A 25 4.22 -19.72 -4.50
C VAL A 25 4.14 -18.87 -5.76
N VAL A 26 4.79 -17.72 -5.80
CA VAL A 26 4.64 -16.74 -6.88
C VAL A 26 5.11 -17.24 -8.26
N ASP A 27 6.02 -18.19 -8.28
CA ASP A 27 6.52 -18.78 -9.54
C ASP A 27 5.68 -20.00 -9.98
N ASP A 28 4.93 -20.61 -9.07
CA ASP A 28 4.12 -21.80 -9.32
C ASP A 28 2.65 -21.48 -9.64
N VAL A 29 2.18 -20.31 -9.19
CA VAL A 29 0.77 -19.90 -9.33
C VAL A 29 0.69 -18.66 -10.21
N PRO A 30 0.03 -18.72 -11.39
CA PRO A 30 -0.15 -17.56 -12.24
C PRO A 30 -1.00 -16.49 -11.56
N PHE A 31 -0.73 -15.23 -11.89
CA PHE A 31 -1.51 -14.09 -11.44
C PHE A 31 -2.15 -13.39 -12.65
N ASP A 32 -3.40 -13.71 -12.91
CA ASP A 32 -4.09 -13.30 -14.13
C ASP A 32 -4.68 -11.88 -14.06
N MET A 33 -4.70 -11.26 -12.86
CA MET A 33 -5.29 -9.92 -12.65
C MET A 33 -4.33 -8.76 -12.91
N LYS A 34 -3.05 -9.00 -13.24
CA LYS A 34 -2.11 -7.94 -13.61
C LYS A 34 -2.67 -7.13 -14.79
N GLY A 35 -2.87 -5.83 -14.59
CA GLY A 35 -3.52 -4.94 -15.57
C GLY A 35 -5.04 -5.05 -15.64
N LYS A 36 -5.65 -5.88 -14.76
CA LYS A 36 -7.09 -6.21 -14.83
C LYS A 36 -7.78 -6.16 -13.46
N TRP A 37 -7.17 -5.53 -12.46
CA TRP A 37 -7.77 -5.42 -11.13
C TRP A 37 -9.15 -4.77 -11.16
N ARG A 38 -9.34 -3.72 -11.97
CA ARG A 38 -10.62 -3.02 -12.15
C ARG A 38 -11.68 -3.94 -12.73
N GLU A 39 -11.34 -4.70 -13.77
CA GLU A 39 -12.25 -5.61 -14.49
C GLU A 39 -12.57 -6.85 -13.66
N MET A 40 -11.53 -7.55 -13.16
CA MET A 40 -11.68 -8.90 -12.60
C MET A 40 -12.07 -8.93 -11.13
N TYR A 41 -11.73 -7.88 -10.36
CA TYR A 41 -12.01 -7.85 -8.93
C TYR A 41 -12.96 -6.70 -8.54
N PHE A 42 -12.60 -5.45 -8.85
CA PHE A 42 -13.40 -4.30 -8.41
C PHE A 42 -14.68 -4.09 -9.23
N HIS A 43 -14.73 -4.57 -10.46
CA HIS A 43 -15.85 -4.42 -11.39
C HIS A 43 -16.26 -2.95 -11.61
N ASN A 44 -15.28 -2.06 -11.66
CA ASN A 44 -15.42 -0.63 -11.89
C ASN A 44 -14.16 -0.04 -12.51
N ASP A 45 -14.21 1.22 -12.98
CA ASP A 45 -13.07 1.93 -13.59
C ASP A 45 -12.37 2.90 -12.61
N ASN A 46 -12.66 2.83 -11.32
CA ASN A 46 -12.09 3.73 -10.33
C ASN A 46 -10.56 3.61 -10.25
N PRO A 47 -9.85 4.71 -9.92
CA PRO A 47 -8.42 4.70 -9.70
C PRO A 47 -7.98 3.69 -8.64
N ILE A 48 -6.81 3.09 -8.82
CA ILE A 48 -6.23 2.14 -7.85
C ILE A 48 -5.21 2.85 -6.98
N VAL A 49 -5.34 2.69 -5.68
CA VAL A 49 -4.44 3.20 -4.63
C VAL A 49 -3.82 2.02 -3.90
N LEU A 50 -2.50 2.03 -3.73
CA LEU A 50 -1.78 1.01 -2.97
C LEU A 50 -1.34 1.55 -1.61
N GLU A 51 -1.56 0.81 -0.54
CA GLU A 51 -0.86 0.99 0.73
C GLU A 51 0.21 -0.09 0.86
N LEU A 52 1.49 0.28 0.76
CA LEU A 52 2.61 -0.66 0.82
C LEU A 52 3.17 -0.77 2.24
N GLY A 53 3.13 -1.98 2.77
CA GLY A 53 3.45 -2.25 4.16
C GLY A 53 2.26 -2.02 5.10
N CYS A 54 1.06 -2.26 4.64
CA CYS A 54 -0.21 -1.90 5.28
C CYS A 54 -0.43 -2.50 6.69
N GLY A 55 0.40 -3.43 7.13
CA GLY A 55 0.32 -4.01 8.45
C GLY A 55 -1.03 -4.65 8.75
N LYS A 56 -1.86 -4.00 9.57
CA LYS A 56 -3.23 -4.45 9.86
C LYS A 56 -4.26 -3.98 8.83
N GLY A 57 -3.89 -3.11 7.90
CA GLY A 57 -4.76 -2.55 6.88
C GLY A 57 -5.75 -1.52 7.41
N GLU A 58 -5.41 -0.84 8.50
CA GLU A 58 -6.30 0.17 9.12
C GLU A 58 -6.46 1.37 8.18
N TYR A 59 -5.36 1.89 7.62
CA TYR A 59 -5.41 2.96 6.62
C TYR A 59 -6.12 2.52 5.33
N THR A 60 -5.79 1.36 4.79
CA THR A 60 -6.46 0.81 3.59
C THR A 60 -7.99 0.84 3.74
N VAL A 61 -8.51 0.38 4.90
CA VAL A 61 -9.96 0.29 5.16
C VAL A 61 -10.58 1.65 5.38
N GLU A 62 -9.93 2.54 6.15
CA GLU A 62 -10.50 3.85 6.46
C GLU A 62 -10.42 4.81 5.26
N LEU A 63 -9.33 4.82 4.51
CA LEU A 63 -9.23 5.61 3.27
C LEU A 63 -10.28 5.16 2.24
N ALA A 64 -10.54 3.88 2.12
CA ALA A 64 -11.58 3.37 1.23
C ALA A 64 -13.01 3.81 1.61
N LYS A 65 -13.25 4.15 2.88
CA LYS A 65 -14.51 4.75 3.32
C LYS A 65 -14.60 6.23 2.98
N LEU A 66 -13.48 6.94 3.14
CA LEU A 66 -13.40 8.37 2.85
C LEU A 66 -13.49 8.64 1.34
N TYR A 67 -12.92 7.75 0.53
CA TYR A 67 -12.84 7.89 -0.92
C TYR A 67 -13.51 6.70 -1.63
N PRO A 68 -14.85 6.62 -1.61
CA PRO A 68 -15.58 5.50 -2.23
C PRO A 68 -15.44 5.43 -3.76
N GLU A 69 -14.97 6.49 -4.40
CA GLU A 69 -14.65 6.60 -5.81
C GLU A 69 -13.26 6.08 -6.18
N MET A 70 -12.50 5.55 -5.21
CA MET A 70 -11.18 4.93 -5.40
C MET A 70 -11.18 3.49 -4.93
N ASN A 71 -10.32 2.68 -5.51
CA ASN A 71 -10.08 1.28 -5.13
C ASN A 71 -8.78 1.16 -4.34
N PHE A 72 -8.81 0.54 -3.17
CA PHE A 72 -7.66 0.45 -2.27
C PHE A 72 -7.15 -0.99 -2.16
N ILE A 73 -5.84 -1.16 -2.30
CA ILE A 73 -5.18 -2.46 -2.14
C ILE A 73 -4.07 -2.35 -1.09
N GLY A 74 -4.30 -2.96 0.06
CA GLY A 74 -3.29 -3.09 1.11
C GLY A 74 -2.32 -4.22 0.81
N VAL A 75 -1.01 -3.94 0.82
CA VAL A 75 0.04 -4.91 0.51
C VAL A 75 0.94 -5.14 1.73
N ASP A 76 1.04 -6.38 2.21
CA ASP A 76 1.99 -6.79 3.27
C ASP A 76 2.29 -8.28 3.17
N ILE A 77 3.50 -8.69 3.55
CA ILE A 77 3.88 -10.11 3.64
C ILE A 77 3.33 -10.78 4.91
N LYS A 78 3.02 -10.00 5.95
CA LYS A 78 2.61 -10.51 7.26
C LYS A 78 1.10 -10.79 7.33
N GLY A 79 0.61 -11.78 6.61
CA GLY A 79 -0.80 -12.13 6.49
C GLY A 79 -1.61 -12.18 7.80
N ALA A 80 -1.01 -12.63 8.92
CA ALA A 80 -1.72 -12.62 10.21
C ALA A 80 -2.07 -11.20 10.71
N ARG A 81 -1.39 -10.14 10.24
CA ARG A 81 -1.75 -8.75 10.50
C ARG A 81 -2.85 -8.30 9.54
N THR A 82 -2.64 -8.49 8.25
CA THR A 82 -3.56 -8.12 7.16
C THR A 82 -4.96 -8.74 7.35
N TRP A 83 -5.05 -9.89 8.00
CA TRP A 83 -6.33 -10.52 8.38
C TRP A 83 -7.30 -9.57 9.07
N THR A 84 -6.81 -8.63 9.87
CA THR A 84 -7.66 -7.69 10.63
C THR A 84 -8.42 -6.75 9.71
N GLY A 85 -7.71 -6.09 8.80
CA GLY A 85 -8.31 -5.18 7.82
C GLY A 85 -9.20 -5.94 6.81
N ALA A 86 -8.72 -7.10 6.32
CA ALA A 86 -9.48 -7.91 5.37
C ALA A 86 -10.84 -8.34 5.95
N LYS A 87 -10.84 -8.82 7.20
CA LYS A 87 -12.06 -9.20 7.90
C LYS A 87 -12.99 -8.00 8.11
N LYS A 88 -12.44 -6.87 8.56
CA LYS A 88 -13.22 -5.63 8.79
C LYS A 88 -13.88 -5.15 7.51
N ALA A 89 -13.15 -5.10 6.39
CA ALA A 89 -13.71 -4.71 5.10
C ALA A 89 -14.87 -5.61 4.65
N ILE A 90 -14.78 -6.93 4.86
CA ILE A 90 -15.87 -7.87 4.58
C ILE A 90 -17.08 -7.61 5.49
N GLU A 91 -16.87 -7.49 6.81
CA GLU A 91 -17.94 -7.24 7.79
C GLU A 91 -18.67 -5.93 7.54
N GLU A 92 -17.97 -4.92 7.01
CA GLU A 92 -18.54 -3.62 6.65
C GLU A 92 -19.07 -3.56 5.21
N GLY A 93 -18.93 -4.63 4.45
CA GLY A 93 -19.44 -4.74 3.08
C GLY A 93 -18.71 -3.87 2.06
N GLN A 94 -17.45 -3.46 2.36
CA GLN A 94 -16.66 -2.64 1.44
C GLN A 94 -16.28 -3.43 0.18
N LYS A 95 -16.59 -2.88 -0.99
CA LYS A 95 -16.30 -3.50 -2.29
C LYS A 95 -15.10 -2.89 -3.00
N ASN A 96 -14.61 -1.76 -2.50
CA ASN A 96 -13.45 -1.04 -3.02
C ASN A 96 -12.15 -1.34 -2.24
N VAL A 97 -12.08 -2.47 -1.51
CA VAL A 97 -10.91 -2.88 -0.71
C VAL A 97 -10.47 -4.29 -1.08
N ALA A 98 -9.17 -4.43 -1.33
CA ALA A 98 -8.49 -5.73 -1.48
C ALA A 98 -7.22 -5.78 -0.64
N PHE A 99 -6.73 -6.99 -0.38
CA PHE A 99 -5.45 -7.21 0.28
C PHE A 99 -4.60 -8.19 -0.52
N LEU A 100 -3.36 -7.79 -0.80
CA LEU A 100 -2.38 -8.62 -1.49
C LEU A 100 -1.26 -9.02 -0.51
N ARG A 101 -1.21 -10.28 -0.14
CA ARG A 101 -0.12 -10.82 0.67
C ARG A 101 1.05 -11.22 -0.21
N THR A 102 2.04 -10.34 -0.32
CA THR A 102 3.26 -10.57 -1.10
C THR A 102 4.44 -9.79 -0.55
N ASN A 103 5.63 -10.04 -1.13
CA ASN A 103 6.82 -9.23 -0.89
C ASN A 103 6.78 -8.00 -1.80
N ILE A 104 6.95 -6.79 -1.23
CA ILE A 104 6.89 -5.54 -2.01
C ILE A 104 8.00 -5.47 -3.06
N GLU A 105 9.11 -6.17 -2.87
CA GLU A 105 10.21 -6.28 -3.83
C GLU A 105 9.79 -6.86 -5.20
N ILE A 106 8.65 -7.55 -5.27
CA ILE A 106 8.11 -8.13 -6.52
C ILE A 106 6.75 -7.56 -6.90
N ILE A 107 6.45 -6.36 -6.43
CA ILE A 107 5.13 -5.72 -6.66
C ILE A 107 4.80 -5.57 -8.15
N ASP A 108 5.80 -5.40 -9.00
CA ASP A 108 5.71 -5.33 -10.46
C ASP A 108 5.18 -6.61 -11.14
N ARG A 109 5.11 -7.73 -10.41
CA ARG A 109 4.43 -8.95 -10.89
C ARG A 109 2.91 -8.86 -10.83
N PHE A 110 2.37 -7.96 -10.01
CA PHE A 110 0.94 -7.89 -9.68
C PHE A 110 0.22 -6.71 -10.28
N PHE A 111 0.97 -5.71 -10.73
CA PHE A 111 0.44 -4.52 -11.37
C PHE A 111 1.13 -4.27 -12.71
N ALA A 112 0.35 -3.84 -13.70
CA ALA A 112 0.87 -3.44 -15.01
C ALA A 112 1.45 -2.02 -14.95
N GLU A 113 2.07 -1.61 -16.05
CA GLU A 113 2.47 -0.23 -16.27
C GLU A 113 1.23 0.68 -16.27
N ASP A 114 1.33 1.85 -15.64
CA ASP A 114 0.28 2.86 -15.54
C ASP A 114 -1.06 2.35 -14.93
N GLU A 115 -1.00 1.36 -14.05
CA GLU A 115 -2.22 0.81 -13.42
C GLU A 115 -2.60 1.49 -12.11
N VAL A 116 -1.63 2.11 -11.41
CA VAL A 116 -1.77 2.63 -10.06
C VAL A 116 -1.78 4.15 -10.06
N GLN A 117 -2.77 4.76 -9.40
CA GLN A 117 -2.89 6.21 -9.28
C GLN A 117 -2.04 6.78 -8.15
N GLU A 118 -2.05 6.11 -6.99
CA GLU A 118 -1.35 6.56 -5.79
C GLU A 118 -0.72 5.42 -5.01
N ILE A 119 0.38 5.72 -4.32
CA ILE A 119 1.04 4.80 -3.40
C ILE A 119 1.16 5.48 -2.03
N TRP A 120 0.66 4.83 -0.99
CA TRP A 120 0.77 5.25 0.40
C TRP A 120 1.80 4.41 1.15
N LEU A 121 2.73 5.07 1.82
CA LEU A 121 3.77 4.51 2.68
C LEU A 121 3.52 5.01 4.10
N THR A 122 2.67 4.29 4.84
CA THR A 122 2.21 4.71 6.18
C THR A 122 3.01 3.97 7.26
N PHE A 123 3.74 4.72 8.09
CA PHE A 123 4.52 4.22 9.23
C PHE A 123 5.38 2.99 8.93
N SER A 124 5.99 2.99 7.74
CA SER A 124 6.84 1.89 7.29
C SER A 124 8.15 1.82 8.12
N ASP A 125 8.69 0.60 8.24
CA ASP A 125 9.96 0.36 8.94
C ASP A 125 11.10 1.21 8.33
N PRO A 126 11.78 2.08 9.08
CA PRO A 126 12.84 2.94 8.58
C PRO A 126 14.10 2.19 8.11
N GLN A 127 14.19 0.87 8.33
CA GLN A 127 15.28 0.02 7.85
C GLN A 127 16.67 0.60 8.09
N MET A 128 16.98 0.91 9.36
CA MET A 128 18.19 1.63 9.80
C MET A 128 19.48 1.03 9.24
N LYS A 129 19.56 -0.31 9.17
CA LYS A 129 20.77 -1.06 8.75
C LYS A 129 20.79 -1.40 7.27
N ASN A 130 19.68 -1.25 6.55
CA ASN A 130 19.58 -1.67 5.16
C ASN A 130 18.87 -0.60 4.30
N PRO A 131 19.61 0.40 3.77
CA PRO A 131 19.02 1.49 3.00
C PRO A 131 18.19 1.03 1.79
N ARG A 132 18.61 -0.03 1.12
CA ARG A 132 17.91 -0.56 -0.05
C ARG A 132 16.51 -1.11 0.27
N LYS A 133 16.27 -1.50 1.54
CA LYS A 133 14.96 -2.01 1.98
C LYS A 133 13.98 -0.93 2.42
N ARG A 134 14.41 0.34 2.50
CA ARG A 134 13.49 1.45 2.75
C ARG A 134 12.52 1.58 1.59
N LEU A 135 11.23 1.66 1.87
CA LEU A 135 10.22 1.80 0.83
C LEU A 135 10.33 3.12 0.05
N THR A 136 11.03 4.10 0.59
CA THR A 136 11.36 5.37 -0.10
C THR A 136 12.75 5.35 -0.78
N SER A 137 13.45 4.21 -0.85
CA SER A 137 14.76 4.15 -1.54
C SER A 137 14.60 4.24 -3.05
N THR A 138 15.66 4.68 -3.74
CA THR A 138 15.71 4.71 -5.22
C THR A 138 15.44 3.34 -5.85
N TYR A 139 15.77 2.25 -5.13
CA TYR A 139 15.45 0.89 -5.53
C TYR A 139 13.94 0.66 -5.67
N PHE A 140 13.14 1.17 -4.74
CA PHE A 140 11.69 1.07 -4.79
C PHE A 140 11.07 2.15 -5.68
N MET A 141 11.58 3.39 -5.65
CA MET A 141 11.11 4.46 -6.55
C MET A 141 11.20 4.05 -8.02
N ASN A 142 12.27 3.34 -8.41
CA ASN A 142 12.38 2.80 -9.77
C ASN A 142 11.33 1.74 -10.12
N ARG A 143 10.77 1.03 -9.14
CA ARG A 143 9.62 0.14 -9.38
C ARG A 143 8.31 0.91 -9.46
N TYR A 144 8.10 1.82 -8.53
CA TYR A 144 6.86 2.58 -8.45
C TYR A 144 6.60 3.40 -9.71
N ARG A 145 7.64 4.01 -10.29
CA ARG A 145 7.52 4.77 -11.54
C ARG A 145 6.98 3.97 -12.73
N HIS A 146 7.08 2.65 -12.72
CA HIS A 146 6.52 1.80 -13.75
C HIS A 146 5.06 1.40 -13.47
N LEU A 147 4.64 1.47 -12.24
CA LEU A 147 3.28 1.12 -11.83
C LEU A 147 2.36 2.33 -11.84
N LEU A 148 2.93 3.50 -11.51
CA LEU A 148 2.19 4.75 -11.40
C LEU A 148 1.86 5.29 -12.80
N VAL A 149 0.63 5.78 -12.92
CA VAL A 149 0.22 6.60 -14.06
C VAL A 149 1.05 7.90 -14.12
N ASP A 150 1.05 8.56 -15.28
CA ASP A 150 1.65 9.89 -15.37
C ASP A 150 0.95 10.87 -14.41
N GLY A 151 1.73 11.60 -13.62
CA GLY A 151 1.22 12.45 -12.54
C GLY A 151 0.74 11.70 -11.29
N GLY A 152 0.97 10.39 -11.19
CA GLY A 152 0.66 9.61 -9.98
C GLY A 152 1.46 10.08 -8.76
N ILE A 153 0.90 9.91 -7.56
CA ILE A 153 1.42 10.49 -6.32
C ILE A 153 1.93 9.39 -5.37
N ILE A 154 3.03 9.67 -4.68
CA ILE A 154 3.51 8.86 -3.57
C ILE A 154 3.39 9.68 -2.28
N HIS A 155 2.66 9.15 -1.30
CA HIS A 155 2.51 9.71 0.03
C HIS A 155 3.44 8.98 1.01
N LEU A 156 4.17 9.74 1.82
CA LEU A 156 4.92 9.21 2.97
C LEU A 156 4.39 9.83 4.25
N GLU A 157 3.93 8.99 5.13
CA GLU A 157 3.61 9.32 6.52
C GLU A 157 4.52 8.54 7.46
N THR A 158 5.21 9.21 8.37
CA THR A 158 6.15 8.56 9.28
C THR A 158 6.35 9.35 10.56
N ASP A 159 6.44 8.64 11.68
CA ASP A 159 6.90 9.13 12.97
C ASP A 159 8.43 9.07 13.13
N SER A 160 9.12 8.50 12.14
CA SER A 160 10.58 8.37 12.13
C SER A 160 11.22 9.60 11.51
N TYR A 161 11.78 10.49 12.33
CA TYR A 161 12.58 11.63 11.86
C TYR A 161 13.72 11.20 10.92
N PHE A 162 14.32 10.03 11.20
CA PHE A 162 15.35 9.45 10.34
C PHE A 162 14.81 9.13 8.94
N LEU A 163 13.65 8.47 8.83
CA LEU A 163 13.08 8.12 7.52
C LEU A 163 12.61 9.36 6.76
N PHE A 164 12.03 10.32 7.47
CA PHE A 164 11.65 11.62 6.93
C PHE A 164 12.86 12.34 6.30
N THR A 165 13.92 12.54 7.09
CA THR A 165 15.14 13.23 6.62
C THR A 165 15.80 12.48 5.46
N TYR A 166 15.92 11.16 5.57
CA TYR A 166 16.44 10.32 4.48
C TYR A 166 15.64 10.53 3.18
N THR A 167 14.32 10.54 3.29
CA THR A 167 13.46 10.66 2.11
C THR A 167 13.56 12.05 1.51
N ALA A 168 13.56 13.10 2.32
CA ALA A 168 13.74 14.47 1.85
C ALA A 168 15.05 14.64 1.07
N VAL A 169 16.17 14.13 1.59
CA VAL A 169 17.47 14.16 0.89
C VAL A 169 17.43 13.32 -0.40
N MET A 170 16.85 12.12 -0.35
CA MET A 170 16.73 11.25 -1.53
C MET A 170 15.93 11.92 -2.66
N VAL A 171 14.84 12.59 -2.32
CA VAL A 171 13.97 13.31 -3.27
C VAL A 171 14.73 14.49 -3.89
N ASP A 172 15.45 15.28 -3.09
CA ASP A 172 16.27 16.42 -3.56
C ASP A 172 17.42 15.96 -4.47
N ASP A 173 18.20 14.96 -4.04
CA ASP A 173 19.32 14.40 -4.79
C ASP A 173 18.91 13.83 -6.16
N ASN A 174 17.67 13.33 -6.28
CA ASN A 174 17.15 12.77 -7.52
C ASN A 174 16.23 13.73 -8.29
N HIS A 175 16.12 14.99 -7.85
CA HIS A 175 15.31 16.04 -8.47
C HIS A 175 13.85 15.62 -8.69
N LEU A 176 13.28 14.87 -7.74
CA LEU A 176 11.89 14.47 -7.80
C LEU A 176 10.97 15.61 -7.37
N PRO A 177 9.82 15.82 -8.03
CA PRO A 177 8.89 16.87 -7.63
C PRO A 177 8.30 16.57 -6.25
N VAL A 178 8.23 17.61 -5.41
CA VAL A 178 7.62 17.57 -4.08
C VAL A 178 6.39 18.45 -4.12
N LEU A 179 5.22 17.87 -3.86
CA LEU A 179 3.96 18.61 -3.80
C LEU A 179 3.73 19.22 -2.42
N PHE A 180 4.12 18.50 -1.39
CA PHE A 180 3.96 18.90 0.00
C PHE A 180 5.03 18.28 0.89
N LEU A 181 5.57 19.04 1.86
CA LEU A 181 6.53 18.57 2.85
C LEU A 181 6.30 19.30 4.18
N THR A 182 6.14 18.55 5.27
CA THR A 182 6.08 19.11 6.62
C THR A 182 6.71 18.17 7.64
N GLU A 183 7.33 18.74 8.68
CA GLU A 183 7.83 17.98 9.84
C GLU A 183 6.80 17.91 10.97
N ASP A 184 5.77 18.76 10.92
CA ASP A 184 4.71 18.82 11.95
C ASP A 184 3.34 18.98 11.28
N LEU A 185 2.79 17.87 10.88
CA LEU A 185 1.54 17.81 10.16
C LEU A 185 0.34 18.30 11.00
N TYR A 186 0.36 18.07 12.32
CA TYR A 186 -0.74 18.44 13.21
C TYR A 186 -0.85 19.95 13.48
N HIS A 187 0.29 20.65 13.48
CA HIS A 187 0.34 22.10 13.74
C HIS A 187 0.59 22.94 12.47
N GLN A 188 0.74 22.27 11.32
CA GLN A 188 0.95 22.97 10.06
C GLN A 188 -0.27 23.84 9.72
N GLU A 189 -0.06 25.15 9.53
CA GLU A 189 -1.08 26.05 9.01
C GLU A 189 -1.33 25.79 7.52
N GLY A 190 -2.58 25.97 7.09
CA GLY A 190 -2.95 25.84 5.68
C GLY A 190 -3.21 24.41 5.19
N ILE A 191 -3.15 23.40 6.05
CA ILE A 191 -3.61 22.07 5.73
C ILE A 191 -5.16 22.08 5.75
N ASP A 192 -5.77 21.61 4.67
CA ASP A 192 -7.21 21.50 4.57
C ASP A 192 -7.78 20.41 5.54
N GLU A 193 -9.07 20.51 5.82
CA GLU A 193 -9.73 19.56 6.73
C GLU A 193 -9.76 18.13 6.19
N GLU A 194 -9.68 17.95 4.88
CA GLU A 194 -9.70 16.63 4.24
C GLU A 194 -8.39 15.91 4.49
N THR A 195 -7.26 16.58 4.25
CA THR A 195 -5.92 16.07 4.60
C THR A 195 -5.82 15.72 6.08
N ARG A 196 -6.41 16.53 6.97
CA ARG A 196 -6.43 16.27 8.42
C ARG A 196 -7.27 15.04 8.82
N LYS A 197 -8.24 14.63 8.05
CA LYS A 197 -9.07 13.44 8.33
C LYS A 197 -8.36 12.13 8.01
N ILE A 198 -7.32 12.20 7.18
CA ILE A 198 -6.52 11.04 6.78
C ILE A 198 -5.49 10.68 7.87
N LEU A 199 -5.23 11.58 8.78
CA LEU A 199 -4.29 11.50 9.89
C LEU A 199 -4.96 11.01 11.16
#